data_d5daf2465b8c7731f4d7f409b03b1a0d
#
_entry.id   d5daf2465b8c7731f4d7f409b03b1a0d
#
_cell.length_a   1.000
_cell.length_b   1.000
_cell.length_c   1.000
_cell.angle_alpha   90.00
_cell.angle_beta   90.00
_cell.angle_gamma   90.00
#
_symmetry.space_group_name_H-M   'P 1'
#
loop_
_entity.id
_entity.type
_entity.pdbx_description
1 polymer ?
#
loop_
_entity_poly.entity_id
_entity_poly.type
_entity_poly.pdbx_seq_one_letter_code
_entity_poly.pdbx_strand_id
1 'polypeptide(L)'
;MPEQEAEVKTLEPTENTAGEGVATADNAAEAAPGSSAELDRLKAEYEQLKAERDQLVDRVARTQAEFENARKRAEREKQEFRDFAVGNVVEQFLPVIDNFELALKATGSTEQLRSGVELIVKQMEEILRQLQVQPVAAVGEEFDPRHHEALGTVEREDLPDQHVAEEVRRGYKLRDRLLRPALVRVASNPKQTSD
;
A
#
# COMPACT_ATOMS: atom_id res chain seq x y z
N MET A 1 -1.31 7.98 -19.32
CA MET A 1 -0.73 6.85 -20.08
C MET A 1 -1.88 6.18 -20.79
N PRO A 2 -1.97 6.21 -22.13
CA PRO A 2 -3.18 5.84 -22.87
C PRO A 2 -3.32 4.31 -23.01
N GLU A 3 -4.55 3.89 -22.81
CA GLU A 3 -5.06 2.57 -23.12
C GLU A 3 -4.99 2.33 -24.65
N GLN A 4 -4.38 1.23 -25.05
CA GLN A 4 -4.48 0.72 -26.41
C GLN A 4 -5.59 -0.35 -26.44
N GLU A 5 -6.75 0.04 -26.90
CA GLU A 5 -7.80 -0.86 -27.32
C GLU A 5 -7.37 -1.58 -28.60
N ALA A 6 -7.23 -2.89 -28.52
CA ALA A 6 -7.01 -3.74 -29.69
C ALA A 6 -8.36 -4.07 -30.34
N GLU A 7 -8.62 -3.43 -31.46
CA GLU A 7 -9.77 -3.66 -32.34
C GLU A 7 -9.75 -5.08 -32.92
N VAL A 8 -10.69 -5.91 -32.50
CA VAL A 8 -10.94 -7.23 -33.10
C VAL A 8 -11.75 -7.01 -34.38
N LYS A 9 -11.09 -7.14 -35.51
CA LYS A 9 -11.70 -7.03 -36.84
C LYS A 9 -12.47 -8.32 -37.18
N THR A 10 -13.79 -8.24 -37.08
CA THR A 10 -14.71 -9.28 -37.50
C THR A 10 -14.68 -9.38 -39.04
N LEU A 11 -14.29 -10.54 -39.54
CA LEU A 11 -14.39 -10.86 -40.99
C LEU A 11 -15.77 -11.50 -41.25
N GLU A 12 -16.63 -10.77 -41.93
CA GLU A 12 -17.89 -11.30 -42.45
C GLU A 12 -17.64 -12.20 -43.68
N PRO A 13 -18.43 -13.26 -43.89
CA PRO A 13 -18.32 -14.12 -45.06
C PRO A 13 -19.01 -13.47 -46.24
N THR A 14 -18.28 -13.26 -47.33
CA THR A 14 -18.84 -12.87 -48.61
C THR A 14 -19.51 -14.05 -49.31
N GLU A 15 -20.82 -13.94 -49.50
CA GLU A 15 -21.58 -14.77 -50.46
C GLU A 15 -21.07 -14.53 -51.88
N ASN A 16 -20.76 -15.61 -52.58
CA ASN A 16 -20.52 -15.54 -54.02
C ASN A 16 -21.53 -16.45 -54.76
N THR A 17 -22.37 -15.78 -55.52
CA THR A 17 -23.40 -16.36 -56.35
C THR A 17 -22.85 -16.92 -57.66
N ALA A 18 -23.34 -18.11 -57.99
CA ALA A 18 -23.70 -18.73 -59.28
C ALA A 18 -22.90 -18.35 -60.54
N GLY A 19 -22.40 -19.37 -61.16
CA GLY A 19 -22.02 -19.40 -62.57
C GLY A 19 -21.91 -20.84 -63.08
N GLU A 20 -22.90 -21.27 -63.85
CA GLU A 20 -22.98 -22.57 -64.54
C GLU A 20 -21.83 -22.76 -65.53
N GLY A 21 -21.33 -23.98 -65.64
CA GLY A 21 -20.39 -24.38 -66.66
C GLY A 21 -20.05 -25.87 -66.63
N VAL A 22 -20.82 -26.64 -67.36
CA VAL A 22 -20.63 -28.06 -67.62
C VAL A 22 -19.27 -28.35 -68.27
N ALA A 23 -18.52 -29.30 -67.75
CA ALA A 23 -17.63 -30.17 -68.50
C ALA A 23 -17.24 -31.40 -67.61
N THR A 24 -17.80 -32.52 -68.05
CA THR A 24 -17.38 -33.86 -67.63
C THR A 24 -15.93 -34.14 -68.04
N ALA A 25 -15.07 -34.38 -67.08
CA ALA A 25 -13.85 -35.13 -67.32
C ALA A 25 -13.62 -36.05 -66.11
N ASP A 26 -13.90 -37.28 -66.36
CA ASP A 26 -13.53 -38.45 -65.53
C ASP A 26 -12.01 -38.43 -65.33
N ASN A 27 -11.59 -38.09 -64.12
CA ASN A 27 -10.23 -38.27 -63.69
C ASN A 27 -10.27 -38.96 -62.31
N ALA A 28 -10.38 -40.28 -62.36
CA ALA A 28 -10.10 -41.14 -61.23
C ALA A 28 -8.62 -41.01 -60.90
N ALA A 29 -8.28 -39.95 -60.16
CA ALA A 29 -6.96 -39.84 -59.51
C ALA A 29 -6.94 -40.88 -58.41
N GLU A 30 -6.22 -41.93 -58.66
CA GLU A 30 -5.72 -42.97 -57.76
C GLU A 30 -5.12 -42.26 -56.54
N ALA A 31 -5.92 -42.13 -55.46
CA ALA A 31 -5.46 -41.60 -54.19
C ALA A 31 -4.42 -42.57 -53.65
N ALA A 32 -3.14 -42.17 -53.71
CA ALA A 32 -2.02 -42.93 -53.18
C ALA A 32 -2.34 -43.31 -51.72
N PRO A 33 -2.11 -44.58 -51.32
CA PRO A 33 -2.48 -45.09 -50.00
C PRO A 33 -1.80 -44.38 -48.80
N GLY A 34 -0.83 -43.51 -49.06
CA GLY A 34 -0.19 -42.64 -48.10
C GLY A 34 -1.03 -41.46 -47.60
N SER A 35 -1.89 -40.89 -48.49
CA SER A 35 -2.67 -39.68 -48.19
C SER A 35 -3.78 -39.90 -47.16
N SER A 36 -4.43 -41.10 -47.17
CA SER A 36 -5.48 -41.44 -46.24
C SER A 36 -4.94 -41.68 -44.80
N ALA A 37 -3.84 -42.38 -44.69
CA ALA A 37 -3.20 -42.62 -43.42
C ALA A 37 -2.64 -41.32 -42.76
N GLU A 38 -2.15 -40.43 -43.56
CA GLU A 38 -1.64 -39.11 -43.11
C GLU A 38 -2.79 -38.19 -42.62
N LEU A 39 -3.93 -38.20 -43.34
CA LEU A 39 -5.14 -37.52 -42.93
C LEU A 39 -5.71 -38.05 -41.59
N ASP A 40 -5.70 -39.38 -41.41
CA ASP A 40 -6.19 -39.99 -40.17
C ASP A 40 -5.26 -39.70 -38.98
N ARG A 41 -3.98 -39.65 -39.24
CA ARG A 41 -2.97 -39.23 -38.23
C ARG A 41 -3.16 -37.74 -37.84
N LEU A 42 -3.32 -36.84 -38.83
CA LEU A 42 -3.55 -35.43 -38.54
C LEU A 42 -4.86 -35.20 -37.76
N LYS A 43 -5.91 -35.95 -38.09
CA LYS A 43 -7.16 -35.88 -37.34
C LYS A 43 -6.98 -36.32 -35.89
N ALA A 44 -6.24 -37.42 -35.66
CA ALA A 44 -5.95 -37.88 -34.32
C ALA A 44 -5.12 -36.86 -33.51
N GLU A 45 -4.10 -36.28 -34.10
CA GLU A 45 -3.32 -35.21 -33.51
C GLU A 45 -4.16 -33.96 -33.23
N TYR A 46 -5.04 -33.58 -34.10
CA TYR A 46 -5.99 -32.47 -33.91
C TYR A 46 -6.93 -32.69 -32.73
N GLU A 47 -7.53 -33.88 -32.63
CA GLU A 47 -8.42 -34.19 -31.49
C GLU A 47 -7.63 -34.28 -30.15
N GLN A 48 -6.39 -34.74 -30.16
CA GLN A 48 -5.52 -34.68 -28.97
C GLN A 48 -5.23 -33.25 -28.55
N LEU A 49 -4.79 -32.41 -29.48
CA LEU A 49 -4.48 -31.00 -29.21
C LEU A 49 -5.72 -30.22 -28.73
N LYS A 50 -6.89 -30.55 -29.31
CA LYS A 50 -8.15 -29.97 -28.88
C LYS A 50 -8.50 -30.38 -27.44
N ALA A 51 -8.33 -31.63 -27.11
CA ALA A 51 -8.55 -32.13 -25.75
C ALA A 51 -7.58 -31.51 -24.74
N GLU A 52 -6.29 -31.37 -25.09
CA GLU A 52 -5.30 -30.67 -24.27
C GLU A 52 -5.63 -29.19 -24.10
N ARG A 53 -6.04 -28.52 -25.18
CA ARG A 53 -6.49 -27.13 -25.09
C ARG A 53 -7.66 -26.96 -24.13
N ASP A 54 -8.68 -27.82 -24.24
CA ASP A 54 -9.87 -27.75 -23.40
C ASP A 54 -9.52 -28.01 -21.92
N GLN A 55 -8.64 -28.96 -21.64
CA GLN A 55 -8.12 -29.21 -20.29
C GLN A 55 -7.34 -27.99 -19.75
N LEU A 56 -6.52 -27.35 -20.58
CA LEU A 56 -5.77 -26.15 -20.18
C LEU A 56 -6.69 -24.96 -19.92
N VAL A 57 -7.71 -24.77 -20.76
CA VAL A 57 -8.73 -23.72 -20.58
C VAL A 57 -9.47 -23.92 -19.25
N ASP A 58 -9.93 -25.14 -18.96
CA ASP A 58 -10.58 -25.45 -17.68
C ASP A 58 -9.65 -25.24 -16.49
N ARG A 59 -8.38 -25.62 -16.63
CA ARG A 59 -7.38 -25.39 -15.58
C ARG A 59 -7.15 -23.88 -15.34
N VAL A 60 -7.02 -23.10 -16.40
CA VAL A 60 -6.87 -21.64 -16.31
C VAL A 60 -8.10 -21.02 -15.65
N ALA A 61 -9.31 -21.39 -16.09
CA ALA A 61 -10.56 -20.88 -15.52
C ALA A 61 -10.65 -21.19 -13.99
N ARG A 62 -10.31 -22.42 -13.61
CA ARG A 62 -10.28 -22.82 -12.19
C ARG A 62 -9.26 -22.01 -11.39
N THR A 63 -8.02 -21.92 -11.91
CA THR A 63 -6.95 -21.18 -11.23
C THR A 63 -7.32 -19.70 -11.08
N GLN A 64 -7.96 -19.12 -12.09
CA GLN A 64 -8.43 -17.74 -12.03
C GLN A 64 -9.51 -17.54 -10.97
N ALA A 65 -10.48 -18.44 -10.89
CA ALA A 65 -11.51 -18.42 -9.86
C ALA A 65 -10.91 -18.56 -8.44
N GLU A 66 -9.96 -19.47 -8.26
CA GLU A 66 -9.23 -19.64 -7.00
C GLU A 66 -8.44 -18.39 -6.62
N PHE A 67 -7.76 -17.78 -7.58
CA PHE A 67 -7.03 -16.52 -7.37
C PHE A 67 -7.95 -15.37 -6.96
N GLU A 68 -9.08 -15.18 -7.65
CA GLU A 68 -10.06 -14.16 -7.28
C GLU A 68 -10.64 -14.38 -5.88
N ASN A 69 -10.94 -15.63 -5.53
CA ASN A 69 -11.42 -15.97 -4.20
C ASN A 69 -10.35 -15.72 -3.12
N ALA A 70 -9.10 -16.09 -3.40
CA ALA A 70 -7.97 -15.81 -2.50
C ALA A 70 -7.75 -14.30 -2.32
N ARG A 71 -7.82 -13.54 -3.40
CA ARG A 71 -7.72 -12.07 -3.36
C ARG A 71 -8.82 -11.45 -2.51
N LYS A 72 -10.08 -11.83 -2.73
CA LYS A 72 -11.22 -11.33 -1.94
C LYS A 72 -11.06 -11.67 -0.46
N ARG A 73 -10.56 -12.87 -0.15
CA ARG A 73 -10.29 -13.28 1.24
C ARG A 73 -9.18 -12.43 1.85
N ALA A 74 -8.06 -12.25 1.15
CA ALA A 74 -6.94 -11.43 1.63
C ALA A 74 -7.34 -9.96 1.87
N GLU A 75 -8.23 -9.40 1.04
CA GLU A 75 -8.77 -8.06 1.23
C GLU A 75 -9.62 -7.95 2.51
N ARG A 76 -10.46 -8.96 2.80
CA ARG A 76 -11.25 -9.01 4.04
C ARG A 76 -10.35 -9.15 5.27
N GLU A 77 -9.42 -10.11 5.25
CA GLU A 77 -8.47 -10.32 6.35
C GLU A 77 -7.64 -9.06 6.62
N LYS A 78 -7.22 -8.35 5.56
CA LYS A 78 -6.52 -7.07 5.69
C LYS A 78 -7.39 -5.98 6.34
N GLN A 79 -8.67 -5.93 6.02
CA GLN A 79 -9.59 -4.98 6.62
C GLN A 79 -9.84 -5.32 8.10
N GLU A 80 -10.14 -6.57 8.39
CA GLU A 80 -10.32 -7.06 9.77
C GLU A 80 -9.10 -6.79 10.64
N PHE A 81 -7.90 -7.02 10.09
CA PHE A 81 -6.65 -6.70 10.79
C PHE A 81 -6.49 -5.20 11.07
N ARG A 82 -6.88 -4.33 10.11
CA ARG A 82 -6.84 -2.88 10.33
C ARG A 82 -7.81 -2.46 11.42
N ASP A 83 -9.04 -2.97 11.38
CA ASP A 83 -10.07 -2.63 12.35
C ASP A 83 -9.67 -3.11 13.75
N PHE A 84 -9.10 -4.30 13.86
CA PHE A 84 -8.54 -4.83 15.09
C PHE A 84 -7.37 -3.98 15.61
N ALA A 85 -6.43 -3.60 14.73
CA ALA A 85 -5.29 -2.78 15.12
C ALA A 85 -5.72 -1.38 15.60
N VAL A 86 -6.68 -0.75 14.92
CA VAL A 86 -7.25 0.54 15.34
C VAL A 86 -8.00 0.38 16.65
N GLY A 87 -8.81 -0.67 16.80
CA GLY A 87 -9.54 -0.97 18.03
C GLY A 87 -8.61 -1.07 19.24
N ASN A 88 -7.53 -1.85 19.13
CA ASN A 88 -6.50 -1.98 20.16
C ASN A 88 -5.86 -0.64 20.56
N VAL A 89 -5.58 0.22 19.59
CA VAL A 89 -5.02 1.55 19.86
C VAL A 89 -6.02 2.41 20.59
N VAL A 90 -7.28 2.47 20.11
CA VAL A 90 -8.35 3.26 20.73
C VAL A 90 -8.61 2.81 22.15
N GLU A 91 -8.69 1.50 22.41
CA GLU A 91 -8.93 0.93 23.74
C GLU A 91 -7.89 1.40 24.77
N GLN A 92 -6.62 1.52 24.37
CA GLN A 92 -5.56 2.04 25.26
C GLN A 92 -5.73 3.52 25.61
N PHE A 93 -6.42 4.31 24.75
CA PHE A 93 -6.66 5.73 24.98
C PHE A 93 -7.95 6.02 25.76
N LEU A 94 -8.90 5.08 25.86
CA LEU A 94 -10.13 5.30 26.61
C LEU A 94 -9.90 5.72 28.06
N PRO A 95 -8.99 5.09 28.84
CA PRO A 95 -8.72 5.51 30.21
C PRO A 95 -8.17 6.95 30.33
N VAL A 96 -7.55 7.49 29.28
CA VAL A 96 -7.08 8.89 29.25
C VAL A 96 -8.28 9.82 29.21
N ILE A 97 -9.29 9.49 28.40
CA ILE A 97 -10.55 10.25 28.32
C ILE A 97 -11.27 10.21 29.65
N ASP A 98 -11.38 9.03 30.26
CA ASP A 98 -12.03 8.86 31.56
C ASP A 98 -11.37 9.74 32.65
N ASN A 99 -10.02 9.79 32.65
CA ASN A 99 -9.26 10.62 33.58
C ASN A 99 -9.43 12.13 33.31
N PHE A 100 -9.55 12.55 32.05
CA PHE A 100 -9.93 13.93 31.73
C PHE A 100 -11.32 14.28 32.24
N GLU A 101 -12.30 13.40 32.05
CA GLU A 101 -13.64 13.62 32.58
C GLU A 101 -13.64 13.71 34.11
N LEU A 102 -12.84 12.88 34.78
CA LEU A 102 -12.69 12.95 36.22
C LEU A 102 -12.05 14.28 36.67
N ALA A 103 -10.99 14.73 35.97
CA ALA A 103 -10.36 16.01 36.26
C ALA A 103 -11.30 17.21 36.06
N LEU A 104 -12.16 17.17 35.03
CA LEU A 104 -13.15 18.22 34.78
C LEU A 104 -14.26 18.28 35.84
N LYS A 105 -14.59 17.16 36.47
CA LYS A 105 -15.60 17.08 37.55
C LYS A 105 -15.02 17.44 38.94
N ALA A 106 -13.68 17.50 39.06
CA ALA A 106 -13.01 17.80 40.32
C ALA A 106 -13.20 19.29 40.70
N THR A 107 -13.65 19.54 41.91
CA THR A 107 -13.80 20.87 42.52
C THR A 107 -12.59 21.18 43.40
N GLY A 108 -11.39 21.19 42.81
CA GLY A 108 -10.15 21.41 43.54
C GLY A 108 -9.50 22.76 43.26
N SER A 109 -8.33 22.98 43.89
CA SER A 109 -7.50 24.16 43.58
C SER A 109 -6.88 24.04 42.16
N THR A 110 -6.42 25.17 41.63
CA THR A 110 -5.70 25.21 40.36
C THR A 110 -4.47 24.30 40.35
N GLU A 111 -3.76 24.21 41.49
CA GLU A 111 -2.59 23.35 41.65
C GLU A 111 -2.98 21.86 41.56
N GLN A 112 -4.09 21.48 42.16
CA GLN A 112 -4.61 20.11 42.10
C GLN A 112 -5.03 19.74 40.67
N LEU A 113 -5.71 20.67 39.96
CA LEU A 113 -6.06 20.47 38.55
C LEU A 113 -4.82 20.31 37.68
N ARG A 114 -3.82 21.17 37.87
CA ARG A 114 -2.55 21.09 37.15
C ARG A 114 -1.86 19.77 37.37
N SER A 115 -1.74 19.32 38.61
CA SER A 115 -1.15 18.03 38.95
C SER A 115 -1.91 16.86 38.32
N GLY A 116 -3.25 16.92 38.30
CA GLY A 116 -4.09 15.93 37.63
C GLY A 116 -3.83 15.86 36.13
N VAL A 117 -3.75 17.02 35.48
CA VAL A 117 -3.43 17.09 34.03
C VAL A 117 -2.01 16.57 33.75
N GLU A 118 -1.03 16.88 34.61
CA GLU A 118 0.33 16.35 34.45
C GLU A 118 0.37 14.80 34.53
N LEU A 119 -0.45 14.20 35.39
CA LEU A 119 -0.59 12.74 35.47
C LEU A 119 -1.20 12.16 34.18
N ILE A 120 -2.20 12.81 33.62
CA ILE A 120 -2.84 12.39 32.37
C ILE A 120 -1.85 12.46 31.19
N VAL A 121 -1.03 13.53 31.13
CA VAL A 121 0.05 13.63 30.12
C VAL A 121 1.05 12.48 30.26
N LYS A 122 1.48 12.15 31.48
CA LYS A 122 2.38 11.01 31.71
C LYS A 122 1.75 9.68 31.28
N GLN A 123 0.46 9.48 31.57
CA GLN A 123 -0.25 8.29 31.14
C GLN A 123 -0.30 8.19 29.61
N MET A 124 -0.54 9.31 28.92
CA MET A 124 -0.53 9.35 27.45
C MET A 124 0.86 9.04 26.89
N GLU A 125 1.91 9.59 27.49
CA GLU A 125 3.31 9.28 27.10
C GLU A 125 3.62 7.79 27.28
N GLU A 126 3.12 7.16 28.37
CA GLU A 126 3.29 5.73 28.61
C GLU A 126 2.59 4.87 27.55
N ILE A 127 1.34 5.23 27.17
CA ILE A 127 0.60 4.55 26.11
C ILE A 127 1.36 4.66 24.78
N LEU A 128 1.86 5.86 24.44
CA LEU A 128 2.65 6.06 23.22
C LEU A 128 3.89 5.16 23.23
N ARG A 129 4.57 5.03 24.37
CA ARG A 129 5.74 4.16 24.53
C ARG A 129 5.39 2.69 24.33
N GLN A 130 4.27 2.20 24.87
CA GLN A 130 3.79 0.82 24.67
C GLN A 130 3.46 0.55 23.22
N LEU A 131 2.95 1.54 22.51
CA LEU A 131 2.70 1.49 21.05
C LEU A 131 3.98 1.64 20.22
N GLN A 132 5.18 1.68 20.86
CA GLN A 132 6.48 1.89 20.21
C GLN A 132 6.58 3.26 19.50
N VAL A 133 5.81 4.24 19.96
CA VAL A 133 5.94 5.64 19.54
C VAL A 133 6.92 6.33 20.49
N GLN A 134 7.97 6.91 19.93
CA GLN A 134 9.04 7.58 20.68
C GLN A 134 9.13 9.04 20.25
N PRO A 135 9.46 9.95 21.19
CA PRO A 135 9.78 11.33 20.83
C PRO A 135 11.06 11.37 19.99
N VAL A 136 11.12 12.32 19.07
CA VAL A 136 12.34 12.66 18.34
C VAL A 136 13.24 13.44 19.28
N ALA A 137 14.52 13.07 19.39
CA ALA A 137 15.50 13.88 20.09
C ALA A 137 15.70 15.20 19.32
N ALA A 138 15.61 16.32 20.00
CA ALA A 138 15.69 17.62 19.35
C ALA A 138 16.63 18.59 20.08
N VAL A 139 16.33 19.00 21.31
CA VAL A 139 17.08 20.03 22.00
C VAL A 139 18.53 19.63 22.24
N GLY A 140 19.46 20.44 21.76
CA GLY A 140 20.91 20.22 21.88
C GLY A 140 21.49 19.35 20.76
N GLU A 141 20.67 18.72 19.92
CA GLU A 141 21.13 17.95 18.76
C GLU A 141 21.38 18.85 17.55
N GLU A 142 22.19 18.36 16.61
CA GLU A 142 22.37 19.01 15.31
C GLU A 142 21.06 18.98 14.51
N PHE A 143 20.76 20.09 13.81
CA PHE A 143 19.54 20.15 12.99
C PHE A 143 19.59 19.14 11.82
N ASP A 144 18.69 18.18 11.83
CA ASP A 144 18.51 17.21 10.75
C ASP A 144 17.14 17.43 10.05
N PRO A 145 17.11 17.87 8.78
CA PRO A 145 15.85 18.08 8.05
C PRO A 145 14.97 16.83 7.93
N ARG A 146 15.50 15.64 8.13
CA ARG A 146 14.74 14.38 8.08
C ARG A 146 13.87 14.20 9.33
N HIS A 147 14.23 14.83 10.45
CA HIS A 147 13.59 14.64 11.75
C HIS A 147 13.09 15.95 12.37
N HIS A 148 13.63 17.07 11.92
CA HIS A 148 13.33 18.41 12.44
C HIS A 148 12.76 19.33 11.37
N GLU A 149 11.84 20.18 11.76
CA GLU A 149 11.27 21.25 10.97
C GLU A 149 11.65 22.59 11.62
N ALA A 150 12.44 23.42 10.93
CA ALA A 150 12.87 24.70 11.47
C ALA A 150 11.78 25.76 11.36
N LEU A 151 11.33 26.30 12.48
CA LEU A 151 10.43 27.45 12.53
C LEU A 151 11.18 28.77 12.30
N GLY A 152 12.46 28.81 12.66
CA GLY A 152 13.31 29.99 12.53
C GLY A 152 14.61 29.81 13.30
N THR A 153 15.41 30.85 13.32
CA THR A 153 16.68 30.89 14.07
C THR A 153 16.54 31.75 15.31
N VAL A 154 17.37 31.47 16.30
CA VAL A 154 17.53 32.27 17.52
C VAL A 154 19.02 32.43 17.83
N GLU A 155 19.45 33.66 18.14
CA GLU A 155 20.84 33.93 18.50
C GLU A 155 21.15 33.28 19.86
N ARG A 156 22.11 32.38 19.87
CA ARG A 156 22.57 31.65 21.05
C ARG A 156 24.08 31.46 20.98
N GLU A 157 24.80 32.10 21.92
CA GLU A 157 26.27 31.94 22.03
C GLU A 157 26.71 30.70 22.78
N ASP A 158 25.82 30.09 23.56
CA ASP A 158 26.05 28.92 24.41
C ASP A 158 25.86 27.58 23.65
N LEU A 159 25.37 27.63 22.40
CA LEU A 159 25.18 26.45 21.57
C LEU A 159 26.01 26.55 20.28
N PRO A 160 26.45 25.41 19.73
CA PRO A 160 27.04 25.40 18.39
C PRO A 160 26.07 25.91 17.35
N ASP A 161 26.60 26.50 16.25
CA ASP A 161 25.78 26.91 15.12
C ASP A 161 25.02 25.73 14.54
N GLN A 162 23.81 25.95 14.03
CA GLN A 162 22.92 24.94 13.47
C GLN A 162 22.47 23.83 14.45
N HIS A 163 22.63 23.98 15.74
CA HIS A 163 22.03 23.09 16.72
C HIS A 163 20.63 23.55 17.13
N VAL A 164 19.80 22.58 17.53
CA VAL A 164 18.44 22.88 18.01
C VAL A 164 18.52 23.58 19.38
N ALA A 165 18.12 24.84 19.40
CA ALA A 165 18.09 25.66 20.61
C ALA A 165 16.83 25.42 21.46
N GLU A 166 15.69 25.22 20.80
CA GLU A 166 14.39 25.08 21.45
C GLU A 166 13.49 24.17 20.67
N GLU A 167 12.75 23.29 21.34
CA GLU A 167 11.68 22.49 20.78
C GLU A 167 10.33 23.20 21.03
N VAL A 168 9.72 23.70 19.97
CA VAL A 168 8.39 24.36 20.03
C VAL A 168 7.26 23.33 20.07
N ARG A 169 7.43 22.22 19.34
CA ARG A 169 6.47 21.13 19.30
C ARG A 169 7.20 19.81 19.12
N ARG A 170 6.90 18.85 20.01
CA ARG A 170 7.53 17.52 19.97
C ARG A 170 7.28 16.77 18.68
N GLY A 171 8.34 16.23 18.08
CA GLY A 171 8.32 15.24 17.03
C GLY A 171 8.07 13.85 17.58
N TYR A 172 7.51 12.96 16.76
CA TYR A 172 7.30 11.56 17.13
C TYR A 172 7.62 10.63 15.97
N LYS A 173 8.16 9.47 16.30
CA LYS A 173 8.40 8.35 15.36
C LYS A 173 7.79 7.06 15.89
N LEU A 174 7.28 6.24 14.99
CA LEU A 174 6.82 4.88 15.27
C LEU A 174 7.89 3.92 14.78
N ARG A 175 8.68 3.34 15.68
CA ARG A 175 9.88 2.59 15.31
C ARG A 175 10.79 3.44 14.42
N ASP A 176 11.02 3.03 13.17
CA ASP A 176 11.84 3.75 12.19
C ASP A 176 11.05 4.74 11.31
N ARG A 177 9.73 4.75 11.42
CA ARG A 177 8.87 5.63 10.62
C ARG A 177 8.59 6.94 11.35
N LEU A 178 9.02 8.06 10.77
CA LEU A 178 8.63 9.37 11.26
C LEU A 178 7.11 9.57 11.11
N LEU A 179 6.45 9.96 12.20
CA LEU A 179 5.03 10.34 12.22
C LEU A 179 4.84 11.83 11.98
N ARG A 180 5.66 12.63 12.66
CA ARG A 180 5.78 14.09 12.44
C ARG A 180 7.16 14.56 12.92
N PRO A 181 7.77 15.54 12.24
CA PRO A 181 9.02 16.15 12.70
C PRO A 181 8.83 16.94 14.00
N ALA A 182 9.92 17.13 14.73
CA ALA A 182 9.95 18.10 15.80
C ALA A 182 10.04 19.51 15.20
N LEU A 183 9.14 20.41 15.62
CA LEU A 183 9.18 21.81 15.22
C LEU A 183 10.13 22.54 16.18
N VAL A 184 11.21 23.07 15.62
CA VAL A 184 12.35 23.58 16.41
C VAL A 184 12.76 24.99 16.00
N ARG A 185 13.46 25.68 16.91
CA ARG A 185 14.27 26.84 16.59
C ARG A 185 15.73 26.46 16.59
N VAL A 186 16.46 26.88 15.59
CA VAL A 186 17.87 26.54 15.38
C VAL A 186 18.74 27.67 15.90
N ALA A 187 19.80 27.32 16.60
CA ALA A 187 20.78 28.28 17.09
C ALA A 187 21.55 28.91 15.93
N SER A 188 21.69 30.20 15.94
CA SER A 188 22.65 30.95 15.13
C SER A 188 23.72 31.51 16.06
N ASN A 189 24.96 31.04 15.90
CA ASN A 189 26.08 31.48 16.72
C ASN A 189 27.00 32.40 15.92
N PRO A 190 26.88 33.72 16.05
CA PRO A 190 27.66 34.70 15.27
C PRO A 190 29.17 34.57 15.50
N LYS A 191 29.63 33.97 16.61
CA LYS A 191 31.03 33.78 16.89
C LYS A 191 31.67 32.61 16.12
N GLN A 192 30.88 31.67 15.66
CA GLN A 192 31.33 30.50 14.87
C GLN A 192 31.18 30.70 13.35
N THR A 193 30.39 31.68 12.93
CA THR A 193 30.17 31.98 11.49
C THR A 193 31.24 32.92 10.91
N SER A 194 32.25 33.31 11.68
CA SER A 194 33.26 34.32 11.31
C SER A 194 34.64 33.75 10.92
N ASP A 195 34.71 32.46 10.50
CA ASP A 195 35.93 31.86 9.93
C ASP A 195 35.77 31.51 8.43
#